data_5f6a4f3d28d6d01e8172f34bd9ba64d0
#
_entry.id   5f6a4f3d28d6d01e8172f34bd9ba64d0
#
_cell.length_a   1.000
_cell.length_b   1.000
_cell.length_c   1.000
_cell.angle_alpha   90.00
_cell.angle_beta   90.00
_cell.angle_gamma   90.00
#
_symmetry.space_group_name_H-M   'P 1'
#
loop_
_entity.id
_entity.type
_entity.pdbx_description
1 polymer ?
#
loop_
_entity_poly.entity_id
_entity_poly.type
_entity_poly.pdbx_seq_one_letter_code
_entity_poly.pdbx_strand_id
1 'polypeptide(L)'
;MSNWIRNAGATEWFCALFFIFFASISCFCTTQSLCLSIGFEGWPMFIIVFLVTLGIYCATSFFLVRIWNYNNDRFRTSNNITDLMQRNWTIGSILMVVLLWVIFSFPTNTHDLVFQKKANAVARAELGNQLNIFQKAASSIDEDVRARYSAKRIELADKVTSLQGEFDREIDDDTRPGLGDRAKEILKKIEELCTNQRGVGFHHTVQSDLSPAERTRIKDYYHPQISQLLEAANQNLAKEEQEELGLTADKKREYGDRINQLTALYNELDDAKDIWSFSSMSPTISLEKAKKLIQKGYNDPDYKTSILDNVVILKDKNLSDESKYDYSNVQGYNIYSIERLYNAREVWQDFLKGKLPVGFDMLTWILLSAILDIVAFIFSLIAFRSKQ
;
A
#
# COMPACT_ATOMS: atom_id res chain seq x y z
N MET A 1 -49.37 8.22 16.39
CA MET A 1 -48.79 9.44 15.79
C MET A 1 -49.79 10.61 15.75
N SER A 2 -51.01 10.46 15.31
CA SER A 2 -52.01 11.56 15.22
C SER A 2 -52.32 12.24 16.56
N ASN A 3 -52.40 11.50 17.66
CA ASN A 3 -52.67 12.05 18.99
C ASN A 3 -51.47 12.82 19.59
N TRP A 4 -50.24 12.43 19.23
CA TRP A 4 -49.02 13.14 19.66
C TRP A 4 -48.93 14.53 19.02
N ILE A 5 -49.13 14.61 17.69
CA ILE A 5 -49.10 15.87 16.93
C ILE A 5 -50.07 16.92 17.52
N ARG A 6 -51.24 16.46 18.00
CA ARG A 6 -52.26 17.34 18.54
C ARG A 6 -51.99 17.80 19.97
N ASN A 7 -51.30 17.01 20.78
CA ASN A 7 -51.11 17.21 22.21
C ASN A 7 -49.66 17.58 22.60
N ALA A 8 -48.73 17.63 21.66
CA ALA A 8 -47.33 17.98 21.92
C ALA A 8 -47.21 19.47 22.23
N GLY A 9 -46.55 19.80 23.34
CA GLY A 9 -46.21 21.17 23.71
C GLY A 9 -44.99 21.68 22.95
N ALA A 10 -44.67 22.96 23.11
CA ALA A 10 -43.53 23.61 22.45
C ALA A 10 -42.18 22.91 22.71
N THR A 11 -41.97 22.42 23.94
CA THR A 11 -40.73 21.70 24.33
C THR A 11 -40.60 20.37 23.59
N GLU A 12 -41.66 19.61 23.43
CA GLU A 12 -41.63 18.33 22.73
C GLU A 12 -41.40 18.53 21.23
N TRP A 13 -42.00 19.55 20.64
CA TRP A 13 -41.71 19.93 19.26
C TRP A 13 -40.26 20.36 19.05
N PHE A 14 -39.75 21.18 19.96
CA PHE A 14 -38.34 21.58 19.94
C PHE A 14 -37.40 20.36 20.02
N CYS A 15 -37.66 19.47 20.99
CA CYS A 15 -36.87 18.24 21.13
C CYS A 15 -37.03 17.31 19.90
N ALA A 16 -38.19 17.22 19.28
CA ALA A 16 -38.38 16.44 18.07
C ALA A 16 -37.59 16.99 16.88
N LEU A 17 -37.53 18.32 16.73
CA LEU A 17 -36.69 18.97 15.69
C LEU A 17 -35.19 18.71 15.90
N PHE A 18 -34.69 18.83 17.12
CA PHE A 18 -33.30 18.51 17.42
C PHE A 18 -32.97 17.03 17.24
N PHE A 19 -33.90 16.14 17.63
CA PHE A 19 -33.76 14.72 17.35
C PHE A 19 -33.63 14.47 15.85
N ILE A 20 -34.50 15.04 15.01
CA ILE A 20 -34.43 14.89 13.56
C ILE A 20 -33.09 15.41 13.03
N PHE A 21 -32.63 16.56 13.51
CA PHE A 21 -31.36 17.16 13.09
C PHE A 21 -30.16 16.23 13.40
N PHE A 22 -29.98 15.83 14.65
CA PHE A 22 -28.87 14.96 15.04
C PHE A 22 -28.98 13.55 14.44
N ALA A 23 -30.18 12.99 14.34
CA ALA A 23 -30.45 11.73 13.69
C ALA A 23 -30.08 11.78 12.20
N SER A 24 -30.38 12.87 11.51
CA SER A 24 -30.02 13.05 10.11
C SER A 24 -28.50 13.09 9.91
N ILE A 25 -27.76 13.78 10.79
CA ILE A 25 -26.30 13.81 10.75
C ILE A 25 -25.74 12.41 10.99
N SER A 26 -26.21 11.69 12.02
CA SER A 26 -25.74 10.33 12.32
C SER A 26 -26.06 9.36 11.17
N CYS A 27 -27.28 9.42 10.60
CA CYS A 27 -27.62 8.60 9.44
C CYS A 27 -26.76 8.93 8.22
N PHE A 28 -26.42 10.20 8.01
CA PHE A 28 -25.57 10.64 6.92
C PHE A 28 -24.15 10.08 7.08
N CYS A 29 -23.52 10.23 8.26
CA CYS A 29 -22.19 9.66 8.55
C CYS A 29 -22.17 8.13 8.41
N THR A 30 -23.18 7.44 8.94
CA THR A 30 -23.33 5.98 8.78
C THR A 30 -23.43 5.60 7.30
N THR A 31 -24.22 6.33 6.51
CA THR A 31 -24.40 6.09 5.08
C THR A 31 -23.09 6.28 4.32
N GLN A 32 -22.37 7.35 4.57
CA GLN A 32 -21.06 7.59 3.96
C GLN A 32 -20.09 6.46 4.27
N SER A 33 -19.95 6.08 5.53
CA SER A 33 -19.08 5.00 5.96
C SER A 33 -19.41 3.66 5.29
N LEU A 34 -20.69 3.34 5.16
CA LEU A 34 -21.13 2.11 4.50
C LEU A 34 -20.88 2.14 2.99
N CYS A 35 -21.20 3.25 2.32
CA CYS A 35 -20.92 3.43 0.90
C CYS A 35 -19.42 3.28 0.61
N LEU A 36 -18.54 3.88 1.43
CA LEU A 36 -17.09 3.71 1.32
C LEU A 36 -16.67 2.25 1.49
N SER A 37 -17.16 1.57 2.54
CA SER A 37 -16.73 0.20 2.89
C SER A 37 -17.20 -0.84 1.88
N ILE A 38 -18.35 -0.61 1.21
CA ILE A 38 -18.93 -1.52 0.22
C ILE A 38 -18.51 -1.14 -1.21
N GLY A 39 -18.00 0.08 -1.40
CA GLY A 39 -17.65 0.61 -2.73
C GLY A 39 -18.88 1.05 -3.54
N PHE A 40 -19.95 1.46 -2.88
CA PHE A 40 -21.13 2.01 -3.54
C PHE A 40 -20.95 3.48 -3.88
N GLU A 41 -21.15 3.84 -5.13
CA GLU A 41 -21.02 5.19 -5.64
C GLU A 41 -22.32 5.73 -6.24
N GLY A 42 -22.55 7.03 -6.08
CA GLY A 42 -23.63 7.77 -6.72
C GLY A 42 -24.94 7.84 -5.93
N TRP A 43 -25.76 8.81 -6.32
CA TRP A 43 -27.01 9.16 -5.66
C TRP A 43 -28.01 8.02 -5.42
N PRO A 44 -28.29 7.12 -6.39
CA PRO A 44 -29.30 6.09 -6.17
C PRO A 44 -28.92 5.15 -5.02
N MET A 45 -27.67 4.70 -4.98
CA MET A 45 -27.19 3.80 -3.93
C MET A 45 -27.08 4.52 -2.60
N PHE A 46 -26.64 5.78 -2.60
CA PHE A 46 -26.62 6.59 -1.39
C PHE A 46 -28.02 6.72 -0.77
N ILE A 47 -29.05 7.02 -1.56
CA ILE A 47 -30.44 7.12 -1.07
C ILE A 47 -30.91 5.79 -0.48
N ILE A 48 -30.66 4.67 -1.15
CA ILE A 48 -31.07 3.34 -0.64
C ILE A 48 -30.42 3.07 0.71
N VAL A 49 -29.10 3.26 0.81
CA VAL A 49 -28.36 3.04 2.05
C VAL A 49 -28.84 4.01 3.13
N PHE A 50 -29.09 5.28 2.79
CA PHE A 50 -29.61 6.28 3.72
C PHE A 50 -30.98 5.91 4.28
N LEU A 51 -31.89 5.42 3.46
CA LEU A 51 -33.21 4.96 3.92
C LEU A 51 -33.11 3.74 4.83
N VAL A 52 -32.18 2.82 4.56
CA VAL A 52 -31.91 1.67 5.43
C VAL A 52 -31.34 2.14 6.78
N THR A 53 -30.36 3.02 6.78
CA THR A 53 -29.76 3.56 8.01
C THR A 53 -30.76 4.37 8.82
N LEU A 54 -31.61 5.16 8.17
CA LEU A 54 -32.70 5.89 8.81
C LEU A 54 -33.70 4.92 9.47
N GLY A 55 -34.06 3.84 8.81
CA GLY A 55 -34.92 2.79 9.36
C GLY A 55 -34.31 2.14 10.61
N ILE A 56 -33.02 1.85 10.59
CA ILE A 56 -32.26 1.33 11.73
C ILE A 56 -32.25 2.34 12.88
N TYR A 57 -32.01 3.61 12.58
CA TYR A 57 -31.98 4.67 13.59
C TYR A 57 -33.35 4.89 14.25
N CYS A 58 -34.42 4.90 13.45
CA CYS A 58 -35.79 4.98 13.95
C CYS A 58 -36.16 3.76 14.82
N ALA A 59 -35.75 2.56 14.43
CA ALA A 59 -35.97 1.34 15.22
C ALA A 59 -35.21 1.41 16.57
N THR A 60 -33.96 1.85 16.56
CA THR A 60 -33.15 2.04 17.78
C THR A 60 -33.82 3.03 18.73
N SER A 61 -34.23 4.17 18.21
CA SER A 61 -34.96 5.20 18.99
C SER A 61 -36.25 4.71 19.55
N PHE A 62 -37.06 3.93 18.77
CA PHE A 62 -38.27 3.30 19.22
C PHE A 62 -38.06 2.33 20.39
N PHE A 63 -37.01 1.47 20.29
CA PHE A 63 -36.69 0.54 21.38
C PHE A 63 -36.20 1.26 22.62
N LEU A 64 -35.43 2.35 22.49
CA LEU A 64 -35.00 3.21 23.60
C LEU A 64 -36.17 3.85 24.34
N VAL A 65 -37.10 4.49 23.62
CA VAL A 65 -38.32 5.09 24.20
C VAL A 65 -39.15 4.01 24.92
N ARG A 66 -39.20 2.82 24.37
CA ARG A 66 -39.92 1.70 24.99
C ARG A 66 -39.29 1.23 26.30
N ILE A 67 -37.95 1.14 26.35
CA ILE A 67 -37.22 0.81 27.59
C ILE A 67 -37.47 1.85 28.65
N TRP A 68 -37.44 3.14 28.28
CA TRP A 68 -37.69 4.25 29.16
C TRP A 68 -39.10 4.25 29.76
N ASN A 69 -40.09 4.07 28.93
CA ASN A 69 -41.49 4.02 29.38
C ASN A 69 -41.76 2.83 30.31
N TYR A 70 -41.18 1.64 30.00
CA TYR A 70 -41.30 0.46 30.87
C TYR A 70 -40.69 0.72 32.27
N ASN A 71 -39.54 1.34 32.37
CA ASN A 71 -38.95 1.66 33.66
C ASN A 71 -39.82 2.63 34.49
N ASN A 72 -40.45 3.61 33.83
CA ASN A 72 -41.34 4.52 34.51
C ASN A 72 -42.65 3.87 34.96
N ASP A 73 -43.19 2.97 34.18
CA ASP A 73 -44.46 2.26 34.51
C ASP A 73 -44.27 1.18 35.58
N ARG A 74 -43.07 0.61 35.71
CA ARG A 74 -42.74 -0.43 36.74
C ARG A 74 -42.91 0.09 38.17
N PHE A 75 -42.77 1.35 38.40
CA PHE A 75 -42.99 1.97 39.70
C PHE A 75 -44.49 2.15 40.03
N ARG A 76 -45.42 1.84 39.11
CA ARG A 76 -46.85 2.14 39.25
C ARG A 76 -47.77 0.94 39.31
N THR A 77 -47.42 -0.22 38.75
CA THR A 77 -48.38 -1.36 38.64
C THR A 77 -47.71 -2.70 38.99
N SER A 78 -48.30 -3.37 39.99
CA SER A 78 -47.88 -4.68 40.50
C SER A 78 -48.88 -5.77 40.06
N ASN A 79 -48.83 -6.21 38.77
CA ASN A 79 -49.53 -7.40 38.31
C ASN A 79 -48.56 -8.42 37.72
N ASN A 80 -48.39 -9.59 38.35
CA ASN A 80 -47.29 -10.53 38.16
C ASN A 80 -47.14 -11.14 36.75
N ILE A 81 -48.19 -11.32 35.95
CA ILE A 81 -48.12 -11.99 34.63
C ILE A 81 -47.80 -11.00 33.51
N THR A 82 -48.37 -9.81 33.56
CA THR A 82 -48.07 -8.72 32.61
C THR A 82 -46.63 -8.24 32.81
N ASP A 83 -46.12 -8.29 34.01
CA ASP A 83 -44.72 -7.87 34.36
C ASP A 83 -43.67 -8.83 33.75
N LEU A 84 -43.90 -10.14 33.71
CA LEU A 84 -43.00 -11.11 33.11
C LEU A 84 -42.91 -10.92 31.57
N MET A 85 -44.04 -10.71 30.92
CA MET A 85 -44.10 -10.52 29.47
C MET A 85 -43.44 -9.17 29.05
N GLN A 86 -43.70 -8.10 29.79
CA GLN A 86 -43.08 -6.79 29.61
C GLN A 86 -41.56 -6.82 29.87
N ARG A 87 -41.10 -7.57 30.88
CA ARG A 87 -39.69 -7.76 31.17
C ARG A 87 -38.95 -8.43 30.02
N ASN A 88 -39.52 -9.49 29.44
CA ASN A 88 -38.89 -10.17 28.30
C ASN A 88 -38.79 -9.26 27.06
N TRP A 89 -39.84 -8.46 26.80
CA TRP A 89 -39.79 -7.48 25.73
C TRP A 89 -38.79 -6.35 25.98
N THR A 90 -38.59 -5.93 27.22
CA THR A 90 -37.60 -4.91 27.58
C THR A 90 -36.19 -5.45 27.38
N ILE A 91 -35.91 -6.71 27.77
CA ILE A 91 -34.61 -7.37 27.52
C ILE A 91 -34.36 -7.44 26.01
N GLY A 92 -35.37 -7.86 25.21
CA GLY A 92 -35.28 -7.87 23.75
C GLY A 92 -34.99 -6.48 23.17
N SER A 93 -35.62 -5.44 23.71
CA SER A 93 -35.38 -4.05 23.29
C SER A 93 -33.96 -3.57 23.62
N ILE A 94 -33.42 -3.92 24.79
CA ILE A 94 -32.05 -3.63 25.17
C ILE A 94 -31.05 -4.32 24.21
N LEU A 95 -31.25 -5.59 23.91
CA LEU A 95 -30.44 -6.33 22.95
C LEU A 95 -30.47 -5.68 21.57
N MET A 96 -31.67 -5.27 21.11
CA MET A 96 -31.80 -4.59 19.83
C MET A 96 -31.09 -3.23 19.79
N VAL A 97 -31.16 -2.43 20.87
CA VAL A 97 -30.42 -1.17 20.97
C VAL A 97 -28.91 -1.41 20.93
N VAL A 98 -28.41 -2.38 21.68
CA VAL A 98 -26.98 -2.73 21.65
C VAL A 98 -26.56 -3.15 20.26
N LEU A 99 -27.32 -4.01 19.59
CA LEU A 99 -27.00 -4.51 18.25
C LEU A 99 -27.05 -3.39 17.21
N LEU A 100 -28.11 -2.60 17.18
CA LEU A 100 -28.30 -1.58 16.13
C LEU A 100 -27.42 -0.35 16.36
N TRP A 101 -27.14 0.01 17.58
CA TRP A 101 -26.31 1.19 17.89
C TRP A 101 -24.84 0.84 18.05
N VAL A 102 -24.50 -0.03 19.01
CA VAL A 102 -23.09 -0.30 19.38
C VAL A 102 -22.36 -1.08 18.29
N ILE A 103 -23.04 -2.01 17.61
CA ILE A 103 -22.41 -2.85 16.57
C ILE A 103 -22.48 -2.19 15.19
N PHE A 104 -23.50 -1.41 14.91
CA PHE A 104 -23.73 -0.89 13.57
C PHE A 104 -23.50 0.64 13.48
N SER A 105 -24.34 1.47 14.16
CA SER A 105 -24.32 2.93 13.96
C SER A 105 -23.05 3.59 14.52
N PHE A 106 -22.69 3.29 15.75
CA PHE A 106 -21.53 3.88 16.41
C PHE A 106 -20.18 3.64 15.71
N PRO A 107 -19.84 2.41 15.28
CA PRO A 107 -18.58 2.17 14.57
C PRO A 107 -18.51 2.85 13.21
N THR A 108 -19.61 2.92 12.48
CA THR A 108 -19.65 3.55 11.15
C THR A 108 -19.58 5.07 11.24
N ASN A 109 -20.24 5.69 12.20
CA ASN A 109 -20.11 7.13 12.46
C ASN A 109 -18.68 7.52 12.83
N THR A 110 -18.04 6.74 13.72
CA THR A 110 -16.65 6.96 14.08
C THR A 110 -15.73 6.85 12.87
N HIS A 111 -15.94 5.83 12.04
CA HIS A 111 -15.15 5.63 10.82
C HIS A 111 -15.30 6.81 9.85
N ASP A 112 -16.52 7.29 9.61
CA ASP A 112 -16.75 8.43 8.73
C ASP A 112 -16.02 9.69 9.19
N LEU A 113 -16.09 10.01 10.49
CA LEU A 113 -15.37 11.15 11.08
C LEU A 113 -13.85 11.02 10.91
N VAL A 114 -13.30 9.83 11.12
CA VAL A 114 -11.87 9.54 10.88
C VAL A 114 -11.53 9.72 9.41
N PHE A 115 -12.33 9.16 8.51
CA PHE A 115 -12.13 9.25 7.08
C PHE A 115 -12.11 10.71 6.62
N GLN A 116 -13.12 11.50 6.99
CA GLN A 116 -13.20 12.91 6.62
C GLN A 116 -12.00 13.75 7.08
N LYS A 117 -11.35 13.37 8.15
CA LYS A 117 -10.19 14.12 8.69
C LYS A 117 -8.83 13.60 8.20
N LYS A 118 -8.75 12.32 7.82
CA LYS A 118 -7.45 11.68 7.56
C LYS A 118 -7.24 11.27 6.11
N ALA A 119 -8.28 11.17 5.28
CA ALA A 119 -8.17 10.60 3.94
C ALA A 119 -7.15 11.34 3.05
N ASN A 120 -7.21 12.67 2.98
CA ASN A 120 -6.24 13.43 2.17
C ASN A 120 -4.82 13.27 2.70
N ALA A 121 -4.61 13.33 4.02
CA ALA A 121 -3.29 13.19 4.62
C ALA A 121 -2.71 11.77 4.38
N VAL A 122 -3.54 10.74 4.49
CA VAL A 122 -3.14 9.36 4.22
C VAL A 122 -2.81 9.16 2.74
N ALA A 123 -3.67 9.61 1.84
CA ALA A 123 -3.42 9.53 0.40
C ALA A 123 -2.14 10.26 -0.01
N ARG A 124 -1.90 11.47 0.54
CA ARG A 124 -0.66 12.23 0.30
C ARG A 124 0.57 11.51 0.81
N ALA A 125 0.50 10.91 2.00
CA ALA A 125 1.63 10.16 2.55
C ALA A 125 2.01 8.96 1.65
N GLU A 126 1.03 8.22 1.15
CA GLU A 126 1.26 7.11 0.22
C GLU A 126 1.78 7.59 -1.15
N LEU A 127 1.19 8.66 -1.72
CA LEU A 127 1.69 9.27 -2.96
C LEU A 127 3.12 9.77 -2.81
N GLY A 128 3.44 10.43 -1.69
CA GLY A 128 4.79 10.90 -1.38
C GLY A 128 5.80 9.75 -1.25
N ASN A 129 5.39 8.63 -0.67
CA ASN A 129 6.22 7.43 -0.60
C ASN A 129 6.50 6.86 -1.99
N GLN A 130 5.46 6.68 -2.81
CA GLN A 130 5.64 6.22 -4.19
C GLN A 130 6.50 7.17 -5.01
N LEU A 131 6.28 8.49 -4.86
CA LEU A 131 7.09 9.51 -5.51
C LEU A 131 8.58 9.35 -5.18
N ASN A 132 8.92 9.17 -3.91
CA ASN A 132 10.29 8.94 -3.46
C ASN A 132 10.91 7.68 -4.09
N ILE A 133 10.14 6.60 -4.20
CA ILE A 133 10.60 5.33 -4.78
C ILE A 133 10.86 5.49 -6.27
N PHE A 134 9.92 6.08 -7.02
CA PHE A 134 10.11 6.31 -8.46
C PHE A 134 11.25 7.31 -8.76
N GLN A 135 11.43 8.34 -7.93
CA GLN A 135 12.56 9.27 -8.06
C GLN A 135 13.89 8.56 -7.86
N LYS A 136 14.02 7.72 -6.83
CA LYS A 136 15.22 6.91 -6.59
C LYS A 136 15.46 5.94 -7.74
N ALA A 137 14.44 5.20 -8.17
CA ALA A 137 14.55 4.27 -9.29
C ALA A 137 14.99 4.98 -10.57
N ALA A 138 14.41 6.15 -10.88
CA ALA A 138 14.80 6.94 -12.05
C ALA A 138 16.25 7.45 -11.99
N SER A 139 16.75 7.77 -10.79
CA SER A 139 18.11 8.25 -10.59
C SER A 139 19.16 7.13 -10.60
N SER A 140 18.82 5.94 -10.09
CA SER A 140 19.77 4.83 -9.94
C SER A 140 19.88 3.94 -11.18
N ILE A 141 18.90 3.95 -12.08
CA ILE A 141 18.81 3.00 -13.19
C ILE A 141 20.04 2.94 -14.08
N ASP A 142 20.67 4.08 -14.39
CA ASP A 142 21.90 4.13 -15.20
C ASP A 142 23.13 3.72 -14.38
N GLU A 143 23.16 4.09 -13.12
CA GLU A 143 24.22 3.71 -12.20
C GLU A 143 24.29 2.19 -12.02
N ASP A 144 23.13 1.54 -11.88
CA ASP A 144 23.02 0.09 -11.75
C ASP A 144 23.50 -0.64 -13.01
N VAL A 145 23.15 -0.12 -14.21
CA VAL A 145 23.66 -0.66 -15.49
C VAL A 145 25.19 -0.52 -15.55
N ARG A 146 25.71 0.66 -15.32
CA ARG A 146 27.16 0.92 -15.36
C ARG A 146 27.92 0.08 -14.34
N ALA A 147 27.41 -0.05 -13.12
CA ALA A 147 28.02 -0.85 -12.07
C ALA A 147 28.11 -2.34 -12.47
N ARG A 148 27.03 -2.90 -13.05
CA ARG A 148 27.02 -4.30 -13.54
C ARG A 148 28.05 -4.52 -14.63
N TYR A 149 28.15 -3.62 -15.61
CA TYR A 149 29.11 -3.77 -16.69
C TYR A 149 30.57 -3.52 -16.22
N SER A 150 30.75 -2.60 -15.28
CA SER A 150 32.07 -2.43 -14.62
C SER A 150 32.48 -3.70 -13.88
N ALA A 151 31.58 -4.33 -13.12
CA ALA A 151 31.87 -5.59 -12.43
C ALA A 151 32.20 -6.72 -13.42
N LYS A 152 31.45 -6.85 -14.53
CA LYS A 152 31.74 -7.84 -15.58
C LYS A 152 33.17 -7.63 -16.20
N ARG A 153 33.57 -6.38 -16.45
CA ARG A 153 34.90 -6.07 -16.99
C ARG A 153 35.99 -6.44 -16.02
N ILE A 154 35.82 -6.14 -14.73
CA ILE A 154 36.79 -6.49 -13.68
C ILE A 154 36.90 -8.01 -13.58
N GLU A 155 35.77 -8.73 -13.50
CA GLU A 155 35.76 -10.19 -13.43
C GLU A 155 36.43 -10.84 -14.64
N LEU A 156 36.19 -10.31 -15.86
CA LEU A 156 36.82 -10.78 -17.07
C LEU A 156 38.32 -10.55 -17.04
N ALA A 157 38.76 -9.36 -16.67
CA ALA A 157 40.19 -9.01 -16.56
C ALA A 157 40.92 -9.90 -15.54
N ASP A 158 40.31 -10.14 -14.37
CA ASP A 158 40.86 -10.99 -13.32
C ASP A 158 41.02 -12.45 -13.80
N LYS A 159 39.98 -13.00 -14.47
CA LYS A 159 40.04 -14.36 -15.03
C LYS A 159 41.10 -14.50 -16.12
N VAL A 160 41.20 -13.52 -17.04
CA VAL A 160 42.21 -13.52 -18.11
C VAL A 160 43.60 -13.41 -17.51
N THR A 161 43.81 -12.51 -16.53
CA THR A 161 45.11 -12.34 -15.85
C THR A 161 45.52 -13.62 -15.11
N SER A 162 44.59 -14.29 -14.44
CA SER A 162 44.83 -15.59 -13.79
C SER A 162 45.29 -16.65 -14.79
N LEU A 163 44.55 -16.78 -15.91
CA LEU A 163 44.89 -17.75 -16.97
C LEU A 163 46.20 -17.41 -17.68
N GLN A 164 46.50 -16.12 -17.86
CA GLN A 164 47.80 -15.71 -18.42
C GLN A 164 48.95 -16.10 -17.47
N GLY A 165 48.77 -15.94 -16.16
CA GLY A 165 49.74 -16.42 -15.18
C GLY A 165 49.88 -17.96 -15.13
N GLU A 166 48.81 -18.70 -15.42
CA GLU A 166 48.85 -20.16 -15.59
C GLU A 166 49.60 -20.54 -16.87
N PHE A 167 49.31 -19.84 -17.96
CA PHE A 167 50.04 -20.01 -19.23
C PHE A 167 51.56 -19.78 -19.06
N ASP A 168 51.94 -18.72 -18.41
CA ASP A 168 53.34 -18.41 -18.16
C ASP A 168 54.06 -19.48 -17.33
N ARG A 169 53.40 -20.00 -16.31
CA ARG A 169 53.90 -21.11 -15.48
C ARG A 169 54.05 -22.40 -16.28
N GLU A 170 53.10 -22.71 -17.16
CA GLU A 170 53.14 -23.91 -17.99
C GLU A 170 54.24 -23.82 -19.05
N ILE A 171 54.52 -22.64 -19.63
CA ILE A 171 55.66 -22.40 -20.55
C ILE A 171 57.01 -22.57 -19.84
N ASP A 172 57.08 -22.17 -18.57
CA ASP A 172 58.32 -22.24 -17.77
C ASP A 172 58.49 -23.56 -17.03
N ASP A 173 57.58 -24.53 -17.14
CA ASP A 173 57.68 -25.81 -16.46
C ASP A 173 58.96 -26.57 -16.91
N ASP A 174 59.87 -26.78 -15.95
CA ASP A 174 61.19 -27.39 -16.20
C ASP A 174 61.08 -28.88 -16.61
N THR A 175 59.93 -29.53 -16.34
CA THR A 175 59.71 -30.95 -16.69
C THR A 175 59.33 -31.13 -18.16
N ARG A 176 58.65 -30.14 -18.77
CA ARG A 176 58.23 -30.10 -20.18
C ARG A 176 58.14 -28.66 -20.68
N PRO A 177 59.27 -28.00 -20.79
CA PRO A 177 59.30 -26.61 -21.15
C PRO A 177 58.84 -26.35 -22.58
N GLY A 178 57.82 -25.44 -22.71
CA GLY A 178 57.39 -25.03 -24.03
C GLY A 178 55.88 -25.02 -24.26
N LEU A 179 55.44 -24.80 -25.49
CA LEU A 179 54.03 -24.71 -25.89
C LEU A 179 53.41 -26.10 -26.03
N GLY A 180 53.18 -26.77 -24.93
CA GLY A 180 52.51 -28.07 -24.84
C GLY A 180 50.98 -28.02 -24.95
N ASP A 181 50.34 -29.19 -24.84
CA ASP A 181 48.87 -29.26 -24.96
C ASP A 181 48.12 -28.52 -23.86
N ARG A 182 48.69 -28.46 -22.64
CA ARG A 182 48.11 -27.69 -21.53
C ARG A 182 48.17 -26.19 -21.79
N ALA A 183 49.34 -25.65 -22.24
CA ALA A 183 49.46 -24.24 -22.58
C ALA A 183 48.46 -23.83 -23.66
N LYS A 184 48.23 -24.72 -24.67
CA LYS A 184 47.22 -24.49 -25.69
C LYS A 184 45.79 -24.54 -25.15
N GLU A 185 45.50 -25.43 -24.22
CA GLU A 185 44.19 -25.47 -23.56
C GLU A 185 43.92 -24.20 -22.77
N ILE A 186 44.92 -23.64 -22.10
CA ILE A 186 44.79 -22.36 -21.39
C ILE A 186 44.52 -21.21 -22.38
N LEU A 187 45.24 -21.15 -23.50
CA LEU A 187 44.97 -20.15 -24.54
C LEU A 187 43.53 -20.27 -25.10
N LYS A 188 43.05 -21.51 -25.32
CA LYS A 188 41.66 -21.72 -25.74
C LYS A 188 40.63 -21.23 -24.69
N LYS A 189 40.92 -21.43 -23.40
CA LYS A 189 40.08 -20.91 -22.33
C LYS A 189 40.01 -19.38 -22.33
N ILE A 190 41.16 -18.73 -22.53
CA ILE A 190 41.21 -17.26 -22.65
C ILE A 190 40.40 -16.79 -23.86
N GLU A 191 40.56 -17.45 -24.99
CA GLU A 191 39.79 -17.14 -26.20
C GLU A 191 38.28 -17.32 -26.00
N GLU A 192 37.85 -18.45 -25.41
CA GLU A 192 36.46 -18.75 -25.09
C GLU A 192 35.86 -17.68 -24.16
N LEU A 193 36.60 -17.23 -23.14
CA LEU A 193 36.17 -16.15 -22.25
C LEU A 193 36.01 -14.80 -22.95
N CYS A 194 36.89 -14.48 -23.89
CA CYS A 194 36.88 -13.17 -24.58
C CYS A 194 35.92 -13.12 -25.78
N THR A 195 35.66 -14.25 -26.46
CA THR A 195 34.92 -14.28 -27.73
C THR A 195 33.60 -15.02 -27.64
N ASN A 196 33.35 -15.77 -26.56
CA ASN A 196 32.25 -16.74 -26.44
C ASN A 196 32.22 -17.80 -27.57
N GLN A 197 33.31 -17.96 -28.32
CA GLN A 197 33.43 -18.94 -29.44
C GLN A 197 34.69 -19.75 -29.25
N ARG A 198 34.60 -21.08 -29.47
CA ARG A 198 35.75 -21.97 -29.45
C ARG A 198 36.47 -21.93 -30.79
N GLY A 199 37.76 -21.74 -30.75
CA GLY A 199 38.68 -22.06 -31.85
C GLY A 199 38.87 -20.99 -32.92
N VAL A 200 38.73 -19.70 -32.56
CA VAL A 200 39.04 -18.59 -33.46
C VAL A 200 40.21 -17.80 -32.90
N GLY A 201 41.39 -17.99 -33.37
CA GLY A 201 42.45 -17.01 -33.11
C GLY A 201 43.85 -17.55 -32.83
N PHE A 202 44.06 -18.58 -32.03
CA PHE A 202 45.45 -19.02 -31.77
C PHE A 202 45.80 -20.30 -32.54
N HIS A 203 46.51 -20.18 -33.65
CA HIS A 203 47.07 -21.32 -34.36
C HIS A 203 48.45 -21.70 -33.84
N HIS A 204 48.59 -22.89 -33.28
CA HIS A 204 49.84 -23.32 -32.65
C HIS A 204 50.37 -24.65 -33.20
N THR A 205 51.67 -24.71 -33.39
CA THR A 205 52.43 -25.96 -33.46
C THR A 205 53.00 -26.30 -32.09
N VAL A 206 52.99 -27.58 -31.70
CA VAL A 206 53.59 -28.03 -30.45
C VAL A 206 55.10 -27.81 -30.53
N GLN A 207 55.66 -27.13 -29.52
CA GLN A 207 57.11 -26.93 -29.40
C GLN A 207 57.49 -27.35 -27.97
N SER A 208 58.29 -28.42 -27.88
CA SER A 208 58.86 -28.95 -26.62
C SER A 208 60.36 -28.68 -26.53
N ASP A 209 60.88 -28.77 -25.32
CA ASP A 209 62.33 -28.65 -25.02
C ASP A 209 62.96 -27.33 -25.40
N LEU A 210 62.25 -26.23 -25.16
CA LEU A 210 62.67 -24.89 -25.51
C LEU A 210 63.67 -24.29 -24.53
N SER A 211 64.69 -23.57 -25.05
CA SER A 211 65.59 -22.77 -24.26
C SER A 211 64.88 -21.60 -23.54
N PRO A 212 65.40 -21.04 -22.45
CA PRO A 212 64.80 -19.90 -21.77
C PRO A 212 64.53 -18.70 -22.68
N ALA A 213 65.41 -18.43 -23.66
CA ALA A 213 65.21 -17.34 -24.61
C ALA A 213 63.98 -17.59 -25.55
N GLU A 214 63.80 -18.83 -25.96
CA GLU A 214 62.60 -19.21 -26.81
C GLU A 214 61.33 -19.17 -26.02
N ARG A 215 61.31 -19.56 -24.74
CA ARG A 215 60.14 -19.43 -23.85
C ARG A 215 59.71 -17.97 -23.72
N THR A 216 60.70 -17.05 -23.50
CA THR A 216 60.42 -15.61 -23.46
C THR A 216 59.81 -15.11 -24.77
N ARG A 217 60.32 -15.54 -25.94
CA ARG A 217 59.76 -15.16 -27.24
C ARG A 217 58.31 -15.64 -27.43
N ILE A 218 57.96 -16.80 -26.90
CA ILE A 218 56.58 -17.30 -26.94
C ILE A 218 55.68 -16.41 -26.09
N LYS A 219 56.06 -16.08 -24.89
CA LYS A 219 55.29 -15.16 -24.03
C LYS A 219 55.16 -13.78 -24.70
N ASP A 220 56.22 -13.23 -25.20
CA ASP A 220 56.22 -11.92 -25.90
C ASP A 220 55.33 -11.95 -27.15
N TYR A 221 55.14 -13.11 -27.77
CA TYR A 221 54.24 -13.26 -28.90
C TYR A 221 52.75 -13.35 -28.47
N TYR A 222 52.43 -14.07 -27.39
CA TYR A 222 51.04 -14.30 -26.99
C TYR A 222 50.48 -13.21 -26.07
N HIS A 223 51.28 -12.58 -25.21
CA HIS A 223 50.79 -11.55 -24.30
C HIS A 223 50.10 -10.37 -25.02
N PRO A 224 50.65 -9.80 -26.11
CA PRO A 224 49.97 -8.76 -26.86
C PRO A 224 48.65 -9.26 -27.48
N GLN A 225 48.58 -10.51 -27.94
CA GLN A 225 47.36 -11.08 -28.52
C GLN A 225 46.27 -11.30 -27.46
N ILE A 226 46.64 -11.79 -26.28
CA ILE A 226 45.74 -11.92 -25.13
C ILE A 226 45.21 -10.53 -24.74
N SER A 227 46.08 -9.52 -24.70
CA SER A 227 45.68 -8.14 -24.40
C SER A 227 44.72 -7.58 -25.45
N GLN A 228 44.92 -7.84 -26.73
CA GLN A 228 44.03 -7.43 -27.82
C GLN A 228 42.65 -8.13 -27.73
N LEU A 229 42.65 -9.42 -27.40
CA LEU A 229 41.37 -10.15 -27.19
C LEU A 229 40.57 -9.59 -26.01
N LEU A 230 41.24 -9.29 -24.89
CA LEU A 230 40.62 -8.69 -23.72
C LEU A 230 40.09 -7.29 -24.04
N GLU A 231 40.81 -6.50 -24.80
CA GLU A 231 40.39 -5.15 -25.24
C GLU A 231 39.17 -5.26 -26.15
N ALA A 232 39.14 -6.19 -27.12
CA ALA A 232 37.99 -6.44 -27.99
C ALA A 232 36.76 -6.89 -27.19
N ALA A 233 36.95 -7.76 -26.20
CA ALA A 233 35.89 -8.19 -25.30
C ALA A 233 35.31 -7.02 -24.47
N ASN A 234 36.18 -6.15 -23.95
CA ASN A 234 35.78 -4.95 -23.21
C ASN A 234 35.02 -3.95 -24.11
N GLN A 235 35.40 -3.82 -25.40
CA GLN A 235 34.69 -3.00 -26.37
C GLN A 235 33.28 -3.57 -26.67
N ASN A 236 33.16 -4.88 -26.73
CA ASN A 236 31.85 -5.53 -26.89
C ASN A 236 30.96 -5.30 -25.64
N LEU A 237 31.49 -5.48 -24.44
CA LEU A 237 30.81 -5.15 -23.19
C LEU A 237 30.40 -3.65 -23.13
N ALA A 238 31.21 -2.76 -23.68
CA ALA A 238 30.88 -1.33 -23.76
C ALA A 238 29.71 -1.06 -24.74
N LYS A 239 29.65 -1.78 -25.84
CA LYS A 239 28.50 -1.70 -26.78
C LYS A 239 27.21 -2.22 -26.14
N GLU A 240 27.27 -3.39 -25.51
CA GLU A 240 26.14 -3.95 -24.77
C GLU A 240 25.65 -3.00 -23.67
N GLU A 241 26.58 -2.40 -22.91
CA GLU A 241 26.25 -1.37 -21.92
C GLU A 241 25.50 -0.19 -22.54
N GLN A 242 25.97 0.28 -23.70
CA GLN A 242 25.37 1.43 -24.39
C GLN A 242 23.99 1.11 -24.96
N GLU A 243 23.79 -0.12 -25.46
CA GLU A 243 22.49 -0.62 -25.91
C GLU A 243 21.51 -0.71 -24.73
N GLU A 244 21.94 -1.27 -23.60
CA GLU A 244 21.11 -1.37 -22.39
C GLU A 244 20.77 0.01 -21.82
N LEU A 245 21.72 0.97 -21.79
CA LEU A 245 21.45 2.36 -21.42
C LEU A 245 20.46 3.05 -22.38
N GLY A 246 20.47 2.68 -23.66
CA GLY A 246 19.46 3.14 -24.62
C GLY A 246 18.07 2.64 -24.27
N LEU A 247 17.93 1.38 -23.87
CA LEU A 247 16.65 0.80 -23.44
C LEU A 247 16.15 1.41 -22.11
N THR A 248 17.06 1.82 -21.21
CA THR A 248 16.67 2.48 -19.96
C THR A 248 16.11 3.88 -20.15
N ALA A 249 16.40 4.54 -21.28
CA ALA A 249 15.87 5.86 -21.58
C ALA A 249 14.33 5.89 -21.67
N ASP A 250 13.73 4.83 -22.22
CA ASP A 250 12.28 4.70 -22.29
C ASP A 250 11.68 4.46 -20.89
N LYS A 251 12.31 3.63 -20.06
CA LYS A 251 11.91 3.45 -18.66
C LYS A 251 12.03 4.75 -17.85
N LYS A 252 13.08 5.51 -18.04
CA LYS A 252 13.24 6.83 -17.39
C LYS A 252 12.12 7.78 -17.76
N ARG A 253 11.73 7.79 -19.04
CA ARG A 253 10.61 8.63 -19.50
C ARG A 253 9.30 8.18 -18.82
N GLU A 254 9.04 6.88 -18.77
CA GLU A 254 7.88 6.31 -18.08
C GLU A 254 7.86 6.70 -16.60
N TYR A 255 8.99 6.57 -15.90
CA TYR A 255 9.12 7.01 -14.51
C TYR A 255 8.93 8.53 -14.36
N GLY A 256 9.44 9.33 -15.29
CA GLY A 256 9.23 10.76 -15.33
C GLY A 256 7.75 11.14 -15.45
N ASP A 257 7.02 10.50 -16.35
CA ASP A 257 5.58 10.68 -16.52
C ASP A 257 4.80 10.26 -15.27
N ARG A 258 5.23 9.17 -14.62
CA ARG A 258 4.65 8.71 -13.38
C ARG A 258 4.90 9.68 -12.23
N ILE A 259 6.14 10.18 -12.09
CA ILE A 259 6.52 11.19 -11.10
C ILE A 259 5.68 12.45 -11.28
N ASN A 260 5.49 12.91 -12.50
CA ASN A 260 4.68 14.09 -12.79
C ASN A 260 3.20 13.89 -12.39
N GLN A 261 2.61 12.73 -12.68
CA GLN A 261 1.24 12.39 -12.28
C GLN A 261 1.09 12.33 -10.74
N LEU A 262 2.03 11.68 -10.05
CA LEU A 262 2.05 11.59 -8.59
C LEU A 262 2.20 12.98 -7.95
N THR A 263 3.10 13.81 -8.47
CA THR A 263 3.33 15.17 -7.98
C THR A 263 2.11 16.06 -8.17
N ALA A 264 1.46 15.99 -9.32
CA ALA A 264 0.26 16.77 -9.59
C ALA A 264 -0.87 16.44 -8.60
N LEU A 265 -1.14 15.15 -8.38
CA LEU A 265 -2.16 14.71 -7.41
C LEU A 265 -1.77 14.99 -5.97
N TYR A 266 -0.49 14.85 -5.61
CA TYR A 266 0.01 15.19 -4.29
C TYR A 266 -0.28 16.66 -3.95
N ASN A 267 -0.05 17.58 -4.89
CA ASN A 267 -0.33 19.00 -4.72
C ASN A 267 -1.84 19.28 -4.72
N GLU A 268 -2.61 18.65 -5.63
CA GLU A 268 -4.07 18.81 -5.69
C GLU A 268 -4.74 18.42 -4.35
N LEU A 269 -4.28 17.36 -3.69
CA LEU A 269 -4.80 16.92 -2.38
C LEU A 269 -4.38 17.84 -1.23
N ASP A 270 -3.31 18.62 -1.37
CA ASP A 270 -2.91 19.62 -0.36
C ASP A 270 -3.87 20.79 -0.29
N ASP A 271 -4.32 21.23 -1.46
CA ASP A 271 -5.26 22.34 -1.60
C ASP A 271 -6.73 21.93 -1.38
N ALA A 272 -7.02 20.61 -1.41
CA ALA A 272 -8.38 20.11 -1.30
C ALA A 272 -8.90 20.23 0.13
N LYS A 273 -9.91 21.09 0.32
CA LYS A 273 -10.62 21.26 1.62
C LYS A 273 -11.69 20.19 1.82
N ASP A 274 -12.32 19.76 0.75
CA ASP A 274 -13.44 18.84 0.77
C ASP A 274 -12.95 17.43 0.40
N ILE A 275 -13.40 16.44 1.18
CA ILE A 275 -13.08 15.03 0.96
C ILE A 275 -14.28 14.32 0.32
N TRP A 276 -15.46 14.86 0.55
CA TRP A 276 -16.72 14.30 0.07
C TRP A 276 -17.40 15.27 -0.90
N SER A 277 -17.76 14.75 -2.06
CA SER A 277 -18.50 15.52 -3.08
C SER A 277 -20.00 15.32 -2.94
N PHE A 278 -20.72 16.36 -2.53
CA PHE A 278 -22.18 16.33 -2.48
C PHE A 278 -22.83 16.19 -3.85
N SER A 279 -22.14 16.60 -4.93
CA SER A 279 -22.69 16.47 -6.29
C SER A 279 -22.74 15.04 -6.80
N SER A 280 -21.81 14.19 -6.39
CA SER A 280 -21.72 12.77 -6.78
C SER A 280 -22.10 11.80 -5.66
N MET A 281 -22.26 12.27 -4.42
CA MET A 281 -22.39 11.44 -3.22
C MET A 281 -21.33 10.36 -3.14
N SER A 282 -20.08 10.79 -3.33
CA SER A 282 -18.89 9.94 -3.30
C SER A 282 -17.68 10.75 -2.84
N PRO A 283 -16.55 10.14 -2.51
CA PRO A 283 -15.30 10.85 -2.30
C PRO A 283 -14.94 11.76 -3.47
N THR A 284 -14.14 12.79 -3.24
CA THR A 284 -13.74 13.71 -4.31
C THR A 284 -13.00 12.98 -5.43
N ILE A 285 -13.14 13.50 -6.65
CA ILE A 285 -12.48 12.93 -7.84
C ILE A 285 -10.98 12.83 -7.64
N SER A 286 -10.37 13.81 -6.95
CA SER A 286 -8.92 13.82 -6.66
C SER A 286 -8.52 12.67 -5.74
N LEU A 287 -9.30 12.40 -4.70
CA LEU A 287 -9.06 11.30 -3.77
C LEU A 287 -9.22 9.94 -4.45
N GLU A 288 -10.24 9.77 -5.29
CA GLU A 288 -10.44 8.54 -6.08
C GLU A 288 -9.33 8.33 -7.12
N LYS A 289 -8.90 9.38 -7.79
CA LYS A 289 -7.74 9.31 -8.69
C LYS A 289 -6.47 8.91 -7.94
N ALA A 290 -6.24 9.50 -6.75
CA ALA A 290 -5.09 9.18 -5.92
C ALA A 290 -5.11 7.70 -5.50
N LYS A 291 -6.24 7.19 -5.02
CA LYS A 291 -6.41 5.77 -4.68
C LYS A 291 -6.08 4.85 -5.86
N LYS A 292 -6.65 5.13 -7.05
CA LYS A 292 -6.39 4.34 -8.27
C LYS A 292 -4.92 4.40 -8.69
N LEU A 293 -4.29 5.56 -8.59
CA LEU A 293 -2.89 5.73 -8.94
C LEU A 293 -1.96 5.02 -7.96
N ILE A 294 -2.27 5.05 -6.66
CA ILE A 294 -1.56 4.31 -5.61
C ILE A 294 -1.65 2.80 -5.88
N GLN A 295 -2.86 2.28 -6.13
CA GLN A 295 -3.06 0.86 -6.46
C GLN A 295 -2.30 0.44 -7.72
N LYS A 296 -2.29 1.30 -8.77
CA LYS A 296 -1.49 1.04 -9.98
C LYS A 296 0.00 0.97 -9.66
N GLY A 297 0.50 1.83 -8.75
CA GLY A 297 1.89 1.80 -8.30
C GLY A 297 2.25 0.48 -7.61
N TYR A 298 1.40 -0.01 -6.72
CA TYR A 298 1.64 -1.29 -6.03
C TYR A 298 1.67 -2.50 -6.96
N ASN A 299 0.97 -2.45 -8.08
CA ASN A 299 0.97 -3.51 -9.09
C ASN A 299 2.12 -3.38 -10.10
N ASP A 300 2.90 -2.32 -10.04
CA ASP A 300 4.07 -2.11 -10.88
C ASP A 300 5.20 -3.07 -10.48
N PRO A 301 5.74 -3.91 -11.41
CA PRO A 301 6.81 -4.86 -11.09
C PRO A 301 8.08 -4.19 -10.58
N ASP A 302 8.45 -3.05 -11.16
CA ASP A 302 9.66 -2.32 -10.80
C ASP A 302 9.50 -1.68 -9.41
N TYR A 303 8.29 -1.20 -9.07
CA TYR A 303 7.96 -0.72 -7.73
C TYR A 303 8.04 -1.86 -6.69
N LYS A 304 7.48 -3.04 -7.02
CA LYS A 304 7.56 -4.22 -6.15
C LYS A 304 9.00 -4.62 -5.86
N THR A 305 9.86 -4.64 -6.87
CA THR A 305 11.28 -4.98 -6.71
C THR A 305 11.99 -3.94 -5.84
N SER A 306 11.80 -2.65 -6.10
CA SER A 306 12.42 -1.57 -5.32
C SER A 306 11.95 -1.55 -3.87
N ILE A 307 10.68 -1.88 -3.60
CA ILE A 307 10.16 -2.03 -2.23
C ILE A 307 10.75 -3.27 -1.56
N LEU A 308 10.81 -4.40 -2.26
CA LEU A 308 11.29 -5.67 -1.70
C LEU A 308 12.77 -5.63 -1.38
N ASP A 309 13.58 -4.93 -2.17
CA ASP A 309 15.03 -4.79 -1.95
C ASP A 309 15.37 -3.81 -0.83
N ASN A 310 14.59 -2.74 -0.66
CA ASN A 310 14.82 -1.71 0.35
C ASN A 310 14.00 -1.90 1.64
N VAL A 311 12.96 -2.71 1.58
CA VAL A 311 11.99 -2.90 2.66
C VAL A 311 11.86 -4.39 2.94
N VAL A 312 12.71 -4.91 3.82
CA VAL A 312 12.74 -6.30 4.33
C VAL A 312 11.37 -6.81 4.88
N ILE A 313 10.33 -6.04 4.78
CA ILE A 313 9.09 -6.09 5.52
C ILE A 313 8.05 -6.99 4.91
N LEU A 314 8.05 -7.13 3.61
CA LEU A 314 7.03 -7.92 2.90
C LEU A 314 7.40 -9.40 2.80
N LYS A 315 8.38 -9.86 3.56
CA LYS A 315 8.68 -11.30 3.70
C LYS A 315 7.75 -12.05 4.64
N ASP A 316 6.65 -11.47 5.06
CA ASP A 316 5.61 -12.25 5.70
C ASP A 316 4.90 -13.09 4.61
N LYS A 317 5.30 -14.37 4.55
CA LYS A 317 4.93 -15.37 3.53
C LYS A 317 3.43 -15.69 3.46
N ASN A 318 2.62 -15.05 4.27
CA ASN A 318 1.18 -15.26 4.38
C ASN A 318 0.33 -14.16 3.73
N LEU A 319 0.94 -13.20 3.03
CA LEU A 319 0.20 -12.21 2.23
C LEU A 319 -0.23 -12.85 0.90
N SER A 320 -1.27 -13.69 0.98
CA SER A 320 -1.94 -14.23 -0.22
C SER A 320 -2.75 -13.17 -0.98
N ASP A 321 -2.88 -11.97 -0.44
CA ASP A 321 -3.63 -10.85 -1.03
C ASP A 321 -2.65 -9.73 -1.35
N GLU A 322 -2.10 -9.74 -2.57
CA GLU A 322 -1.10 -8.77 -3.07
C GLU A 322 -1.60 -7.32 -3.06
N SER A 323 -2.91 -7.09 -2.84
CA SER A 323 -3.54 -5.78 -2.83
C SER A 323 -3.43 -5.02 -1.50
N LYS A 324 -2.95 -5.66 -0.43
CA LYS A 324 -2.96 -5.08 0.93
C LYS A 324 -1.56 -4.99 1.53
N TYR A 325 -0.78 -4.02 1.09
CA TYR A 325 0.50 -3.71 1.72
C TYR A 325 0.27 -3.06 3.09
N ASP A 326 0.67 -3.75 4.16
CA ASP A 326 0.67 -3.22 5.52
C ASP A 326 2.02 -2.55 5.82
N TYR A 327 2.08 -1.24 5.64
CA TYR A 327 3.29 -0.45 5.93
C TYR A 327 3.52 -0.21 7.43
N SER A 328 2.61 -0.63 8.29
CA SER A 328 2.68 -0.34 9.73
C SER A 328 3.89 -0.96 10.43
N ASN A 329 4.51 -1.96 9.81
CA ASN A 329 5.68 -2.66 10.36
C ASN A 329 7.02 -2.18 9.77
N VAL A 330 7.00 -1.15 8.92
CA VAL A 330 8.21 -0.60 8.30
C VAL A 330 8.86 0.38 9.24
N GLN A 331 10.03 0.06 9.77
CA GLN A 331 10.81 1.00 10.56
C GLN A 331 11.11 2.26 9.70
N GLY A 332 10.49 3.39 10.06
CA GLY A 332 10.61 4.66 9.32
C GLY A 332 9.40 5.02 8.43
N TYR A 333 8.45 4.11 8.17
CA TYR A 333 7.25 4.40 7.41
C TYR A 333 6.01 4.29 8.29
N ASN A 334 5.59 5.39 8.87
CA ASN A 334 4.34 5.47 9.64
C ASN A 334 3.18 5.85 8.70
N ILE A 335 3.08 5.15 7.56
CA ILE A 335 2.11 5.43 6.50
C ILE A 335 0.97 4.43 6.62
N TYR A 336 -0.24 4.96 6.81
CA TYR A 336 -1.45 4.14 6.78
C TYR A 336 -1.96 4.02 5.34
N SER A 337 -2.50 2.85 4.96
CA SER A 337 -3.01 2.65 3.61
C SER A 337 -4.36 3.33 3.40
N ILE A 338 -4.50 4.07 2.30
CA ILE A 338 -5.76 4.70 1.91
C ILE A 338 -6.84 3.63 1.65
N GLU A 339 -6.48 2.48 1.10
CA GLU A 339 -7.41 1.38 0.84
C GLU A 339 -8.00 0.83 2.14
N ARG A 340 -7.17 0.66 3.17
CA ARG A 340 -7.63 0.24 4.51
C ARG A 340 -8.52 1.29 5.15
N LEU A 341 -8.21 2.57 4.93
CA LEU A 341 -9.00 3.68 5.46
C LEU A 341 -10.42 3.73 4.85
N TYR A 342 -10.63 3.23 3.65
CA TYR A 342 -11.96 3.12 3.03
C TYR A 342 -12.85 2.07 3.71
N ASN A 343 -12.29 1.16 4.49
CA ASN A 343 -13.01 0.04 5.11
C ASN A 343 -13.14 0.22 6.63
N ALA A 344 -14.36 0.48 7.10
CA ALA A 344 -14.64 0.67 8.52
C ALA A 344 -14.14 -0.49 9.40
N ARG A 345 -14.32 -1.74 8.93
CA ARG A 345 -13.89 -2.93 9.67
C ARG A 345 -12.38 -2.96 9.84
N GLU A 346 -11.60 -2.60 8.83
CA GLU A 346 -10.15 -2.61 8.89
C GLU A 346 -9.63 -1.53 9.83
N VAL A 347 -10.19 -0.31 9.77
CA VAL A 347 -9.84 0.78 10.69
C VAL A 347 -10.07 0.37 12.14
N TRP A 348 -11.20 -0.26 12.45
CA TRP A 348 -11.48 -0.72 13.81
C TRP A 348 -10.55 -1.87 14.24
N GLN A 349 -10.26 -2.81 13.35
CA GLN A 349 -9.29 -3.88 13.65
C GLN A 349 -7.91 -3.33 13.93
N ASP A 350 -7.46 -2.34 13.18
CA ASP A 350 -6.16 -1.71 13.36
C ASP A 350 -6.10 -0.89 14.64
N PHE A 351 -7.19 -0.20 14.98
CA PHE A 351 -7.31 0.48 16.27
C PHE A 351 -7.18 -0.49 17.45
N LEU A 352 -7.95 -1.58 17.42
CA LEU A 352 -7.93 -2.60 18.48
C LEU A 352 -6.58 -3.32 18.61
N LYS A 353 -5.83 -3.43 17.52
CA LYS A 353 -4.48 -4.02 17.49
C LYS A 353 -3.36 -3.00 17.76
N GLY A 354 -3.69 -1.72 17.99
CA GLY A 354 -2.70 -0.67 18.20
C GLY A 354 -1.86 -0.34 16.96
N LYS A 355 -2.36 -0.63 15.75
CA LYS A 355 -1.65 -0.45 14.48
C LYS A 355 -1.93 0.90 13.79
N LEU A 356 -2.84 1.71 14.33
CA LEU A 356 -3.10 3.03 13.75
C LEU A 356 -1.91 3.97 14.00
N PRO A 357 -1.51 4.76 13.00
CA PRO A 357 -0.43 5.74 13.16
C PRO A 357 -0.70 6.77 14.25
N VAL A 358 0.37 7.29 14.81
CA VAL A 358 0.29 8.43 15.75
C VAL A 358 -0.42 9.62 15.07
N GLY A 359 -1.38 10.24 15.78
CA GLY A 359 -2.15 11.37 15.25
C GLY A 359 -3.48 10.99 14.61
N PHE A 360 -3.88 9.70 14.60
CA PHE A 360 -5.24 9.33 14.20
C PHE A 360 -6.30 9.76 15.23
N ASP A 361 -5.89 9.99 16.49
CA ASP A 361 -6.74 10.51 17.58
C ASP A 361 -8.08 9.79 17.70
N MET A 362 -8.06 8.46 17.48
CA MET A 362 -9.26 7.62 17.37
C MET A 362 -10.21 7.79 18.56
N LEU A 363 -9.67 7.96 19.78
CA LEU A 363 -10.49 8.18 20.99
C LEU A 363 -11.31 9.46 20.90
N THR A 364 -10.77 10.54 20.32
CA THR A 364 -11.50 11.78 20.11
C THR A 364 -12.70 11.58 19.18
N TRP A 365 -12.51 10.84 18.09
CA TRP A 365 -13.59 10.54 17.13
C TRP A 365 -14.63 9.61 17.71
N ILE A 366 -14.21 8.64 18.52
CA ILE A 366 -15.11 7.77 19.30
C ILE A 366 -16.00 8.61 20.21
N LEU A 367 -15.42 9.54 20.97
CA LEU A 367 -16.18 10.42 21.86
C LEU A 367 -17.15 11.33 21.09
N LEU A 368 -16.72 11.93 19.99
CA LEU A 368 -17.58 12.78 19.16
C LEU A 368 -18.75 12.00 18.56
N SER A 369 -18.50 10.81 18.03
CA SER A 369 -19.55 9.92 17.51
C SER A 369 -20.55 9.55 18.61
N ALA A 370 -20.07 9.15 19.79
CA ALA A 370 -20.92 8.82 20.93
C ALA A 370 -21.78 10.01 21.39
N ILE A 371 -21.21 11.20 21.47
CA ILE A 371 -21.95 12.41 21.86
C ILE A 371 -23.06 12.72 20.86
N LEU A 372 -22.78 12.61 19.56
CA LEU A 372 -23.74 12.87 18.50
C LEU A 372 -24.99 11.98 18.63
N ASP A 373 -24.76 10.67 18.82
CA ASP A 373 -25.84 9.70 18.96
C ASP A 373 -26.57 9.83 20.32
N ILE A 374 -25.85 10.00 21.42
CA ILE A 374 -26.43 10.13 22.76
C ILE A 374 -27.30 11.38 22.82
N VAL A 375 -26.87 12.50 22.29
CA VAL A 375 -27.66 13.75 22.24
C VAL A 375 -28.95 13.54 21.47
N ALA A 376 -28.89 12.88 20.30
CA ALA A 376 -30.09 12.56 19.53
C ALA A 376 -31.05 11.67 20.34
N PHE A 377 -30.54 10.63 21.01
CA PHE A 377 -31.38 9.75 21.83
C PHE A 377 -32.02 10.46 23.03
N ILE A 378 -31.32 11.36 23.69
CA ILE A 378 -31.88 12.18 24.77
C ILE A 378 -33.04 13.02 24.23
N PHE A 379 -32.88 13.69 23.10
CA PHE A 379 -33.96 14.46 22.49
C PHE A 379 -35.12 13.58 22.08
N SER A 380 -34.89 12.37 21.57
CA SER A 380 -35.98 11.44 21.25
C SER A 380 -36.75 11.00 22.49
N LEU A 381 -36.07 10.73 23.59
CA LEU A 381 -36.68 10.36 24.87
C LEU A 381 -37.57 11.48 25.41
N ILE A 382 -37.15 12.74 25.35
CA ILE A 382 -37.93 13.89 25.80
C ILE A 382 -39.12 14.14 24.87
N ALA A 383 -38.89 14.05 23.55
CA ALA A 383 -39.90 14.31 22.55
C ALA A 383 -41.07 13.27 22.59
N PHE A 384 -40.76 11.99 22.78
CA PHE A 384 -41.69 10.89 22.61
C PHE A 384 -42.04 10.15 23.92
N ARG A 385 -41.64 10.72 25.09
CA ARG A 385 -42.11 10.16 26.37
C ARG A 385 -43.62 10.22 26.45
N SER A 386 -44.23 9.17 27.00
CA SER A 386 -45.66 9.21 27.21
C SER A 386 -46.01 10.25 28.28
N LYS A 387 -46.88 11.20 27.94
CA LYS A 387 -47.54 12.04 28.94
C LYS A 387 -48.53 11.18 29.68
N GLN A 388 -48.30 11.00 30.94
CA GLN A 388 -49.28 10.39 31.86
C GLN A 388 -50.12 11.45 32.49
#